data_26c7efd1880395aca7688f6d579626f6
#
_entry.id   26c7efd1880395aca7688f6d579626f6
#
_cell.length_a   1.000
_cell.length_b   1.000
_cell.length_c   1.000
_cell.angle_alpha   90.00
_cell.angle_beta   90.00
_cell.angle_gamma   90.00
#
_symmetry.space_group_name_H-M   'P 1'
#
loop_
_entity.id
_entity.type
_entity.pdbx_description
1 polymer ?
#
loop_
_entity_poly.entity_id
_entity_poly.type
_entity_poly.pdbx_seq_one_letter_code
_entity_poly.pdbx_strand_id
1 'polypeptide(L)'
;VKTLPDGYNTHISTNYNQFSRNTIQKIILARAIVTKPKLLLLEYAFEYFGLKTKKDLIDFICENDNPWTVVAASNDPTIAQACDKVIILKDGVVSYQGKFEDLIKIPEIQNLYNA
;
A
#
# COMPACT_ATOMS: atom_id res chain seq x y z
N VAL A 1 0.46 -19.55 -3.94
CA VAL A 1 -0.36 -20.09 -5.02
C VAL A 1 0.19 -21.42 -5.53
N LYS A 2 1.49 -21.52 -5.77
CA LYS A 2 2.11 -22.78 -6.26
C LYS A 2 1.97 -23.95 -5.29
N THR A 3 1.79 -23.69 -4.01
CA THR A 3 1.63 -24.71 -2.97
C THR A 3 0.21 -25.26 -2.87
N LEU A 4 -0.75 -24.65 -3.56
CA LEU A 4 -2.14 -25.11 -3.60
C LEU A 4 -2.29 -26.34 -4.50
N PRO A 5 -3.28 -27.22 -4.24
CA PRO A 5 -3.45 -28.45 -5.03
C PRO A 5 -3.53 -28.25 -6.54
N ASP A 6 -4.19 -27.18 -6.99
CA ASP A 6 -4.35 -26.87 -8.41
C ASP A 6 -3.38 -25.79 -8.90
N GLY A 7 -2.43 -25.33 -8.05
CA GLY A 7 -1.44 -24.32 -8.40
C GLY A 7 -2.09 -23.05 -8.95
N TYR A 8 -1.61 -22.60 -10.10
CA TYR A 8 -2.15 -21.40 -10.76
C TYR A 8 -3.57 -21.57 -11.32
N ASN A 9 -4.04 -22.80 -11.44
CA ASN A 9 -5.38 -23.10 -11.93
C ASN A 9 -6.42 -23.13 -10.82
N THR A 10 -6.03 -22.79 -9.59
CA THR A 10 -6.94 -22.74 -8.45
C THR A 10 -8.00 -21.65 -8.67
N HIS A 11 -9.28 -22.04 -8.56
CA HIS A 11 -10.39 -21.11 -8.61
C HIS A 11 -10.49 -20.29 -7.33
N ILE A 12 -10.55 -18.97 -7.48
CA ILE A 12 -10.83 -18.05 -6.39
C ILE A 12 -12.34 -17.85 -6.35
N SER A 13 -12.99 -18.50 -5.37
CA SER A 13 -14.43 -18.36 -5.17
C SER A 13 -14.73 -17.27 -4.13
N THR A 14 -16.00 -16.91 -4.00
CA THR A 14 -16.46 -16.01 -2.94
C THR A 14 -16.26 -16.58 -1.55
N ASN A 15 -15.99 -17.90 -1.45
CA ASN A 15 -15.66 -18.57 -0.21
C ASN A 15 -14.14 -18.58 -0.03
N TYR A 16 -13.60 -17.54 0.61
CA TYR A 16 -12.16 -17.33 0.77
C TYR A 16 -11.51 -18.20 1.86
N ASN A 17 -12.18 -19.26 2.34
CA ASN A 17 -11.69 -20.07 3.47
C ASN A 17 -10.35 -20.78 3.21
N GLN A 18 -9.98 -20.99 1.96
CA GLN A 18 -8.71 -21.66 1.61
C GLN A 18 -7.54 -20.69 1.39
N PHE A 19 -7.77 -19.37 1.50
CA PHE A 19 -6.73 -18.35 1.34
C PHE A 19 -6.64 -17.49 2.59
N SER A 20 -5.42 -17.18 3.02
CA SER A 20 -5.21 -16.17 4.05
C SER A 20 -5.50 -14.78 3.48
N ARG A 21 -5.81 -13.81 4.35
CA ARG A 21 -6.00 -12.41 3.93
C ARG A 21 -4.75 -11.85 3.23
N ASN A 22 -3.58 -12.25 3.71
CA ASN A 22 -2.30 -11.89 3.11
C ASN A 22 -2.23 -12.35 1.64
N THR A 23 -2.57 -13.62 1.37
CA THR A 23 -2.58 -14.18 0.02
C THR A 23 -3.59 -13.46 -0.88
N ILE A 24 -4.79 -13.19 -0.38
CA ILE A 24 -5.83 -12.46 -1.12
C ILE A 24 -5.36 -11.06 -1.47
N GLN A 25 -4.75 -10.33 -0.53
CA GLN A 25 -4.24 -8.98 -0.78
C GLN A 25 -3.12 -8.99 -1.83
N LYS A 26 -2.23 -9.98 -1.80
CA LYS A 26 -1.19 -10.12 -2.83
C LYS A 26 -1.79 -10.36 -4.22
N ILE A 27 -2.83 -11.17 -4.32
CA ILE A 27 -3.51 -11.44 -5.59
C ILE A 27 -4.20 -10.18 -6.11
N ILE A 28 -4.89 -9.45 -5.25
CA ILE A 28 -5.55 -8.19 -5.61
C ILE A 28 -4.53 -7.18 -6.12
N LEU A 29 -3.41 -7.05 -5.43
CA LEU A 29 -2.34 -6.14 -5.82
C LEU A 29 -1.73 -6.55 -7.15
N ALA A 30 -1.43 -7.83 -7.35
CA ALA A 30 -0.91 -8.35 -8.61
C ALA A 30 -1.87 -8.07 -9.77
N ARG A 31 -3.17 -8.25 -9.55
CA ARG A 31 -4.20 -7.94 -10.55
C ARG A 31 -4.19 -6.46 -10.92
N ALA A 32 -3.99 -5.58 -9.96
CA ALA A 32 -3.97 -4.14 -10.21
C ALA A 32 -2.77 -3.71 -11.04
N ILE A 33 -1.60 -4.33 -10.86
CA ILE A 33 -0.36 -3.90 -11.52
C ILE A 33 -0.05 -4.63 -12.81
N VAL A 34 -0.67 -5.80 -13.07
CA VAL A 34 -0.36 -6.63 -14.25
C VAL A 34 -0.68 -5.90 -15.56
N THR A 35 -1.66 -5.03 -15.57
CA THR A 35 -2.06 -4.24 -16.75
C THR A 35 -1.17 -3.01 -16.97
N LYS A 36 -0.19 -2.78 -16.11
CA LYS A 36 0.70 -1.61 -16.13
C LYS A 36 -0.09 -0.30 -16.23
N PRO A 37 -0.91 0.02 -15.20
CA PRO A 37 -1.73 1.22 -15.21
C PRO A 37 -0.86 2.48 -15.18
N LYS A 38 -1.43 3.61 -15.58
CA LYS A 38 -0.77 4.92 -15.43
C LYS A 38 -0.95 5.51 -14.05
N LEU A 39 -2.03 5.15 -13.37
CA LEU A 39 -2.37 5.60 -12.03
C LEU A 39 -2.72 4.39 -11.17
N LEU A 40 -2.04 4.24 -10.06
CA LEU A 40 -2.29 3.18 -9.08
C LEU A 40 -2.84 3.81 -7.81
N LEU A 41 -4.09 3.50 -7.48
CA LEU A 41 -4.75 3.97 -6.27
C LEU A 41 -4.76 2.86 -5.22
N LEU A 42 -4.21 3.15 -4.05
CA LEU A 42 -4.10 2.19 -2.95
C LEU A 42 -4.81 2.75 -1.72
N GLU A 43 -5.76 1.98 -1.20
CA GLU A 43 -6.47 2.32 0.04
C GLU A 43 -6.21 1.23 1.07
N TYR A 44 -5.40 1.53 2.08
CA TYR A 44 -5.05 0.59 3.15
C TYR A 44 -4.61 -0.80 2.63
N ALA A 45 -3.87 -0.81 1.51
CA ALA A 45 -3.58 -2.04 0.76
C ALA A 45 -2.58 -2.98 1.46
N PHE A 46 -1.87 -2.50 2.47
CA PHE A 46 -0.77 -3.24 3.09
C PHE A 46 -1.03 -3.64 4.54
N GLU A 47 -2.25 -3.48 5.04
CA GLU A 47 -2.58 -3.70 6.45
C GLU A 47 -2.34 -5.14 6.93
N TYR A 48 -2.50 -6.11 6.05
CA TYR A 48 -2.41 -7.53 6.41
C TYR A 48 -1.03 -8.14 6.22
N PHE A 49 -0.05 -7.33 5.87
CA PHE A 49 1.32 -7.81 5.66
C PHE A 49 2.19 -7.56 6.90
N GLY A 50 3.11 -8.51 7.16
CA GLY A 50 4.17 -8.28 8.13
C GLY A 50 5.11 -7.17 7.67
N LEU A 51 5.88 -6.61 8.59
CA LEU A 51 6.70 -5.42 8.32
C LEU A 51 7.66 -5.62 7.14
N LYS A 52 8.35 -6.76 7.08
CA LYS A 52 9.30 -7.05 5.99
C LYS A 52 8.61 -7.12 4.63
N THR A 53 7.52 -7.90 4.54
CA THR A 53 6.76 -8.04 3.30
C THR A 53 6.17 -6.70 2.86
N LYS A 54 5.61 -5.95 3.79
CA LYS A 54 5.09 -4.61 3.54
C LYS A 54 6.15 -3.71 2.93
N LYS A 55 7.32 -3.64 3.56
CA LYS A 55 8.41 -2.79 3.10
C LYS A 55 8.88 -3.19 1.70
N ASP A 56 9.06 -4.49 1.45
CA ASP A 56 9.49 -4.99 0.15
C ASP A 56 8.48 -4.63 -0.95
N LEU A 57 7.18 -4.78 -0.68
CA LEU A 57 6.13 -4.45 -1.63
C LEU A 57 6.03 -2.94 -1.89
N ILE A 58 6.14 -2.13 -0.85
CA ILE A 58 6.11 -0.67 -0.98
C ILE A 58 7.31 -0.19 -1.79
N ASP A 59 8.50 -0.70 -1.50
CA ASP A 59 9.71 -0.34 -2.25
C ASP A 59 9.57 -0.70 -3.72
N PHE A 60 9.02 -1.88 -4.02
CA PHE A 60 8.76 -2.29 -5.41
C PHE A 60 7.77 -1.38 -6.12
N ILE A 61 6.64 -1.07 -5.47
CA ILE A 61 5.56 -0.28 -6.06
C ILE A 61 5.96 1.18 -6.27
N CYS A 62 6.76 1.72 -5.36
CA CYS A 62 7.18 3.12 -5.38
C CYS A 62 8.49 3.37 -6.14
N GLU A 63 9.07 2.34 -6.80
CA GLU A 63 10.24 2.53 -7.65
C GLU A 63 9.94 3.49 -8.81
N ASN A 64 10.89 4.38 -9.10
CA ASN A 64 10.74 5.40 -10.15
C ASN A 64 10.62 4.83 -11.57
N ASP A 65 11.12 3.60 -11.79
CA ASP A 65 11.09 2.95 -13.09
C ASP A 65 9.72 2.39 -13.47
N ASN A 66 8.80 2.32 -12.52
CA ASN A 66 7.45 1.84 -12.79
C ASN A 66 6.65 2.82 -13.65
N PRO A 67 5.76 2.30 -14.52
CA PRO A 67 4.98 3.17 -15.43
C PRO A 67 3.86 3.96 -14.75
N TRP A 68 3.56 3.64 -13.49
CA TRP A 68 2.42 4.24 -12.79
C TRP A 68 2.82 5.34 -11.81
N THR A 69 1.88 6.26 -11.59
CA THR A 69 1.91 7.18 -10.46
C THR A 69 1.11 6.57 -9.31
N VAL A 70 1.64 6.60 -8.11
CA VAL A 70 0.99 6.01 -6.93
C VAL A 70 0.29 7.10 -6.13
N VAL A 71 -0.98 6.87 -5.80
CA VAL A 71 -1.71 7.65 -4.80
C VAL A 71 -2.19 6.67 -3.73
N ALA A 72 -1.74 6.85 -2.52
CA ALA A 72 -2.06 5.94 -1.42
C ALA A 72 -2.75 6.68 -0.27
N ALA A 73 -3.87 6.14 0.20
CA ALA A 73 -4.53 6.57 1.42
C ALA A 73 -4.13 5.61 2.54
N SER A 74 -3.46 6.12 3.57
CA SER A 74 -2.96 5.30 4.67
C SER A 74 -2.53 6.17 5.85
N ASN A 75 -2.55 5.59 7.04
CA ASN A 75 -1.95 6.16 8.24
C ASN A 75 -0.59 5.54 8.56
N ASP A 76 -0.04 4.74 7.66
CA ASP A 76 1.21 4.01 7.89
C ASP A 76 2.41 4.87 7.48
N PRO A 77 3.33 5.17 8.41
CA PRO A 77 4.52 5.97 8.10
C PRO A 77 5.45 5.28 7.10
N THR A 78 5.43 3.95 6.99
CA THR A 78 6.26 3.22 6.02
C THR A 78 5.92 3.62 4.59
N ILE A 79 4.64 3.78 4.28
CA ILE A 79 4.17 4.25 2.96
C ILE A 79 4.55 5.71 2.76
N ALA A 80 4.32 6.54 3.77
CA ALA A 80 4.62 7.97 3.69
C ALA A 80 6.10 8.24 3.42
N GLN A 81 6.98 7.46 4.02
CA GLN A 81 8.43 7.57 3.80
C GLN A 81 8.83 7.23 2.36
N ALA A 82 8.10 6.32 1.72
CA ALA A 82 8.40 5.87 0.35
C ALA A 82 7.86 6.81 -0.72
N CYS A 83 6.94 7.69 -0.37
CA CYS A 83 6.31 8.61 -1.31
C CYS A 83 7.11 9.90 -1.47
N ASP A 84 7.03 10.48 -2.67
CA ASP A 84 7.68 11.77 -2.97
C ASP A 84 7.02 12.93 -2.24
N LYS A 85 5.72 12.83 -1.99
CA LYS A 85 4.92 13.87 -1.37
C LYS A 85 3.85 13.27 -0.48
N VAL A 86 3.67 13.86 0.69
CA VAL A 86 2.62 13.49 1.65
C VAL A 86 1.65 14.66 1.78
N ILE A 87 0.36 14.34 1.79
CA ILE A 87 -0.72 15.30 2.00
C ILE A 87 -1.49 14.86 3.25
N ILE A 88 -1.59 15.74 4.22
CA ILE A 88 -2.32 15.48 5.46
C ILE A 88 -3.70 16.15 5.36
N LEU A 89 -4.74 15.33 5.49
CA LEU A 89 -6.12 15.80 5.48
C LEU A 89 -6.66 15.82 6.91
N LYS A 90 -7.35 16.90 7.25
CA LYS A 90 -8.05 17.04 8.53
C LYS A 90 -9.37 17.78 8.29
N ASP A 91 -10.46 17.19 8.74
CA ASP A 91 -11.81 17.77 8.62
C ASP A 91 -12.16 18.19 7.18
N GLY A 92 -11.74 17.36 6.21
CA GLY A 92 -12.05 17.56 4.80
C GLY A 92 -11.18 18.58 4.08
N VAL A 93 -10.15 19.12 4.73
CA VAL A 93 -9.24 20.09 4.12
C VAL A 93 -7.79 19.64 4.22
N VAL A 94 -6.95 20.15 3.32
CA VAL A 94 -5.51 19.91 3.37
C VAL A 94 -4.93 20.75 4.50
N SER A 95 -4.40 20.07 5.51
CA SER A 95 -3.80 20.67 6.70
C SER A 95 -2.31 20.96 6.48
N TYR A 96 -1.60 19.98 5.93
CA TYR A 96 -0.17 20.08 5.60
C TYR A 96 0.11 19.31 4.32
N GLN A 97 1.18 19.70 3.61
CA GLN A 97 1.69 18.95 2.47
C GLN A 97 3.19 19.18 2.31
N GLY A 98 3.90 18.17 1.85
CA GLY A 98 5.34 18.25 1.64
C GLY A 98 5.99 16.86 1.73
N LYS A 99 7.30 16.85 1.94
CA LYS A 99 8.06 15.62 2.13
C LYS A 99 7.85 15.08 3.55
N PHE A 100 7.82 13.75 3.67
CA PHE A 100 7.66 13.09 4.98
C PHE A 100 8.70 13.57 5.99
N GLU A 101 9.96 13.65 5.58
CA GLU A 101 11.07 14.04 6.46
C GLU A 101 10.91 15.44 7.05
N ASP A 102 10.24 16.34 6.34
CA ASP A 102 9.93 17.69 6.84
C ASP A 102 8.69 17.68 7.73
N LEU A 103 7.65 16.95 7.32
CA LEU A 103 6.37 16.93 8.03
C LEU A 103 6.46 16.21 9.37
N ILE A 104 7.28 15.16 9.48
CA ILE A 104 7.40 14.40 10.72
C ILE A 104 8.02 15.19 11.87
N LYS A 105 8.63 16.33 11.59
CA LYS A 105 9.15 17.25 12.60
C LYS A 105 8.04 18.02 13.31
N ILE A 106 6.84 18.06 12.74
CA ILE A 106 5.68 18.74 13.31
C ILE A 106 5.05 17.83 14.37
N PRO A 107 4.92 18.29 15.65
CA PRO A 107 4.41 17.44 16.73
C PRO A 107 3.02 16.87 16.47
N GLU A 108 2.13 17.61 15.85
CA GLU A 108 0.79 17.16 15.50
C GLU A 108 0.83 15.94 14.56
N ILE A 109 1.75 15.95 13.60
CA ILE A 109 1.93 14.85 12.64
C ILE A 109 2.58 13.65 13.31
N GLN A 110 3.55 13.86 14.19
CA GLN A 110 4.13 12.79 14.99
C GLN A 110 3.06 12.05 15.78
N ASN A 111 2.14 12.77 16.39
CA ASN A 111 1.04 12.18 17.14
C ASN A 111 0.09 11.38 16.23
N LEU A 112 -0.13 11.83 15.01
CA LEU A 112 -0.96 11.12 14.03
C LEU A 112 -0.40 9.73 13.71
N TYR A 113 0.90 9.62 13.54
CA TYR A 113 1.56 8.34 13.20
C TYR A 113 1.84 7.45 14.41
N ASN A 114 1.84 8.01 15.61
CA ASN A 114 2.08 7.27 16.86
C ASN A 114 0.78 6.86 17.58
N ALA A 115 -0.34 7.24 17.03
CA ALA A 115 -1.65 6.92 17.62
C ALA A 115 -2.06 5.46 17.39
#